data_9af72ed0f3a6335b3677980e252e7701
#
_entry.id   9af72ed0f3a6335b3677980e252e7701
#
_cell.length_a   1.000
_cell.length_b   1.000
_cell.length_c   1.000
_cell.angle_alpha   90.00
_cell.angle_beta   90.00
_cell.angle_gamma   90.00
#
_symmetry.space_group_name_H-M   'P 1'
#
loop_
_entity.id
_entity.type
_entity.pdbx_description
1 polymer ?
#
loop_
_entity_poly.entity_id
_entity_poly.type
_entity_poly.pdbx_seq_one_letter_code
_entity_poly.pdbx_strand_id
1 'polypeptide(L)'
;MHHPLPDGHYTIISQASNYVVGRKIAEDYSLFPKAVYTLHPAVHGPEDWQLEQIDGGLYKLKVVGSPVGNLGGRLYAFLTEYDQHSLGKWRLVPVPQMGKDAYLIELHDTPLGWVASGEKAPKDKQIDVKVLIAQPSEPPKYPPTQVFIIKPVKPQA
;
A
#
# COMPACT_ATOMS: atom_id res chain seq x y z
N MET A 1 5.41 -7.12 21.57
CA MET A 1 6.17 -5.97 21.06
C MET A 1 6.48 -6.18 19.58
N HIS A 2 6.05 -5.28 18.75
CA HIS A 2 6.28 -5.38 17.31
C HIS A 2 7.51 -4.59 16.92
N HIS A 3 8.39 -5.26 16.20
CA HIS A 3 9.54 -4.56 15.62
C HIS A 3 9.12 -3.90 14.31
N PRO A 4 9.61 -2.67 14.03
CA PRO A 4 9.35 -2.06 12.73
C PRO A 4 9.92 -2.95 11.61
N LEU A 5 9.25 -2.91 10.46
CA LEU A 5 9.76 -3.65 9.30
C LEU A 5 11.09 -3.02 8.84
N PRO A 6 12.14 -3.83 8.65
CA PRO A 6 13.41 -3.29 8.16
C PRO A 6 13.30 -2.85 6.71
N ASP A 7 14.22 -1.99 6.30
CA ASP A 7 14.33 -1.62 4.88
C ASP A 7 14.51 -2.86 4.05
N GLY A 8 13.85 -2.91 2.90
CA GLY A 8 13.96 -4.07 2.02
C GLY A 8 12.79 -4.16 1.06
N HIS A 9 12.69 -5.33 0.45
CA HIS A 9 11.68 -5.63 -0.56
C HIS A 9 10.56 -6.48 0.03
N TYR A 10 9.34 -6.12 -0.31
CA TYR A 10 8.14 -6.73 0.27
C TYR A 10 7.08 -6.93 -0.79
N THR A 11 6.18 -7.88 -0.53
CA THR A 11 4.92 -8.03 -1.25
C THR A 11 3.82 -7.46 -0.37
N ILE A 12 2.92 -6.70 -0.96
CA ILE A 12 1.75 -6.14 -0.26
C ILE A 12 0.50 -6.75 -0.89
N ILE A 13 -0.37 -7.31 -0.04
CA ILE A 13 -1.58 -8.03 -0.48
C ILE A 13 -2.77 -7.41 0.24
N SER A 14 -3.86 -7.14 -0.49
CA SER A 14 -5.10 -6.68 0.13
C SER A 14 -5.79 -7.85 0.84
N GLN A 15 -6.15 -7.69 2.12
CA GLN A 15 -6.86 -8.72 2.85
C GLN A 15 -8.26 -8.95 2.28
N ALA A 16 -8.91 -7.91 1.77
CA ALA A 16 -10.29 -8.01 1.27
C ALA A 16 -10.41 -8.95 0.07
N SER A 17 -9.46 -8.91 -0.86
CA SER A 17 -9.51 -9.67 -2.10
C SER A 17 -8.45 -10.76 -2.18
N ASN A 18 -7.44 -10.68 -1.34
CA ASN A 18 -6.22 -11.50 -1.42
C ASN A 18 -5.43 -11.26 -2.72
N TYR A 19 -5.67 -10.12 -3.37
CA TYR A 19 -4.92 -9.72 -4.57
C TYR A 19 -3.71 -8.91 -4.17
N VAL A 20 -2.60 -9.09 -4.91
CA VAL A 20 -1.40 -8.28 -4.70
C VAL A 20 -1.63 -6.85 -5.12
N VAL A 21 -0.88 -5.94 -4.52
CA VAL A 21 -0.92 -4.51 -4.81
C VAL A 21 0.30 -4.14 -5.64
N GLY A 22 0.09 -3.41 -6.75
CA GLY A 22 1.19 -3.01 -7.61
C GLY A 22 0.73 -2.11 -8.74
N ARG A 23 1.62 -1.91 -9.73
CA ARG A 23 1.35 -1.12 -10.92
C ARG A 23 1.01 -2.04 -12.08
N LYS A 24 0.25 -1.52 -13.04
CA LYS A 24 -0.07 -2.29 -14.25
C LYS A 24 1.19 -2.47 -15.08
N ILE A 25 1.30 -3.64 -15.73
CA ILE A 25 2.42 -3.90 -16.66
C ILE A 25 2.30 -3.03 -17.92
N ALA A 26 1.07 -2.73 -18.33
CA ALA A 26 0.80 -1.93 -19.53
C ALA A 26 0.50 -0.48 -19.13
N GLU A 27 1.52 0.28 -18.79
CA GLU A 27 1.42 1.72 -18.53
C GLU A 27 1.85 2.47 -19.79
N ASP A 28 1.35 3.70 -19.94
CA ASP A 28 1.81 4.54 -21.04
C ASP A 28 3.25 5.03 -20.78
N TYR A 29 3.87 5.61 -21.79
CA TYR A 29 5.26 6.08 -21.69
C TYR A 29 5.39 7.50 -21.14
N SER A 30 4.27 8.11 -20.70
CA SER A 30 4.33 9.46 -20.12
C SER A 30 5.00 9.40 -18.74
N LEU A 31 5.43 10.58 -18.25
CA LEU A 31 5.97 10.73 -16.91
C LEU A 31 4.89 11.17 -15.91
N PHE A 32 3.62 11.09 -16.30
CA PHE A 32 2.51 11.34 -15.38
C PHE A 32 2.47 10.28 -14.29
N PRO A 33 1.90 10.60 -13.11
CA PRO A 33 1.77 9.61 -12.05
C PRO A 33 1.06 8.35 -12.51
N LYS A 34 1.50 7.20 -12.02
CA LYS A 34 0.95 5.90 -12.38
C LYS A 34 0.10 5.35 -11.25
N ALA A 35 -1.12 4.99 -11.56
CA ALA A 35 -2.05 4.47 -10.56
C ALA A 35 -1.57 3.15 -9.97
N VAL A 36 -1.86 2.95 -8.69
CA VAL A 36 -1.55 1.72 -7.96
C VAL A 36 -2.84 0.95 -7.73
N TYR A 37 -2.82 -0.32 -8.07
CA TYR A 37 -4.02 -1.17 -8.10
C TYR A 37 -3.87 -2.41 -7.22
N THR A 38 -5.01 -2.99 -6.84
CA THR A 38 -5.05 -4.42 -6.56
C THR A 38 -5.11 -5.13 -7.90
N LEU A 39 -4.16 -6.05 -8.14
CA LEU A 39 -3.97 -6.66 -9.45
C LEU A 39 -4.70 -7.99 -9.53
N HIS A 40 -5.55 -8.13 -10.55
CA HIS A 40 -6.21 -9.40 -10.80
C HIS A 40 -5.15 -10.48 -11.11
N PRO A 41 -5.27 -11.71 -10.55
CA PRO A 41 -4.23 -12.74 -10.75
C PRO A 41 -3.96 -13.12 -12.20
N ALA A 42 -4.93 -12.91 -13.09
CA ALA A 42 -4.74 -13.18 -14.51
C ALA A 42 -3.90 -12.11 -15.21
N VAL A 43 -3.71 -10.95 -14.56
CA VAL A 43 -2.94 -9.83 -15.11
C VAL A 43 -1.77 -9.59 -14.17
N HIS A 44 -0.61 -10.11 -14.56
CA HIS A 44 0.59 -9.90 -13.75
C HIS A 44 1.13 -8.49 -13.99
N GLY A 45 1.43 -7.80 -12.94
CA GLY A 45 2.05 -6.49 -13.00
C GLY A 45 3.19 -6.38 -12.02
N PRO A 46 4.02 -5.34 -12.14
CA PRO A 46 5.07 -5.09 -11.15
C PRO A 46 4.49 -4.91 -9.77
N GLU A 47 4.93 -5.73 -8.83
CA GLU A 47 4.41 -5.79 -7.46
C GLU A 47 5.51 -5.73 -6.41
N ASP A 48 6.74 -5.43 -6.81
CA ASP A 48 7.87 -5.34 -5.88
C ASP A 48 7.83 -4.00 -5.16
N TRP A 49 7.58 -4.06 -3.86
CA TRP A 49 7.57 -2.88 -3.00
C TRP A 49 8.89 -2.76 -2.26
N GLN A 50 9.43 -1.55 -2.25
CA GLN A 50 10.60 -1.22 -1.46
C GLN A 50 10.17 -0.32 -0.32
N LEU A 51 10.44 -0.76 0.90
CA LEU A 51 10.15 0.00 2.11
C LEU A 51 11.45 0.63 2.62
N GLU A 52 11.43 1.94 2.82
CA GLU A 52 12.57 2.67 3.38
C GLU A 52 12.10 3.39 4.65
N GLN A 53 12.73 3.08 5.78
CA GLN A 53 12.45 3.80 7.02
C GLN A 53 13.00 5.21 6.92
N ILE A 54 12.20 6.17 7.39
CA ILE A 54 12.59 7.56 7.50
C ILE A 54 12.34 8.01 8.94
N ASP A 55 12.64 9.26 9.26
CA ASP A 55 12.56 9.75 10.62
C ASP A 55 11.16 9.59 11.22
N GLY A 56 11.09 9.35 12.53
CA GLY A 56 9.85 9.29 13.27
C GLY A 56 9.06 7.99 13.13
N GLY A 57 9.71 6.92 12.71
CA GLY A 57 9.04 5.62 12.55
C GLY A 57 8.14 5.55 11.33
N LEU A 58 8.37 6.42 10.36
CA LEU A 58 7.63 6.48 9.12
C LEU A 58 8.39 5.78 8.00
N TYR A 59 7.70 5.55 6.89
CA TYR A 59 8.26 4.87 5.72
C TYR A 59 8.02 5.66 4.45
N LYS A 60 8.98 5.59 3.55
CA LYS A 60 8.76 5.88 2.14
C LYS A 60 8.47 4.54 1.46
N LEU A 61 7.36 4.46 0.74
CA LEU A 61 6.96 3.24 0.03
C LEU A 61 7.15 3.47 -1.46
N LYS A 62 7.92 2.57 -2.09
CA LYS A 62 8.19 2.66 -3.53
C LYS A 62 7.72 1.41 -4.23
N VAL A 63 7.11 1.55 -5.39
CA VAL A 63 6.76 0.44 -6.27
C VAL A 63 7.42 0.66 -7.61
N VAL A 64 8.18 -0.33 -8.07
CA VAL A 64 9.00 -0.23 -9.29
C VAL A 64 9.92 1.00 -9.21
N GLY A 65 10.49 1.22 -8.01
CA GLY A 65 11.42 2.32 -7.77
C GLY A 65 10.79 3.69 -7.63
N SER A 66 9.47 3.82 -7.75
CA SER A 66 8.78 5.12 -7.70
C SER A 66 8.01 5.26 -6.40
N PRO A 67 8.22 6.35 -5.63
CA PRO A 67 7.51 6.56 -4.38
C PRO A 67 6.03 6.85 -4.63
N VAL A 68 5.19 6.47 -3.66
CA VAL A 68 3.75 6.65 -3.80
C VAL A 68 3.23 7.75 -2.89
N GLY A 69 2.11 8.33 -3.29
CA GLY A 69 1.43 9.36 -2.52
C GLY A 69 -0.02 9.49 -2.91
N ASN A 70 -0.70 10.42 -2.24
CA ASN A 70 -2.11 10.70 -2.45
C ASN A 70 -2.28 11.80 -3.49
N LEU A 71 -3.05 11.51 -4.52
CA LEU A 71 -3.41 12.51 -5.52
C LEU A 71 -4.92 12.40 -5.75
N GLY A 72 -5.66 13.41 -5.28
CA GLY A 72 -7.10 13.43 -5.45
C GLY A 72 -7.85 12.31 -4.75
N GLY A 73 -7.30 11.77 -3.66
CA GLY A 73 -7.93 10.68 -2.91
C GLY A 73 -7.62 9.30 -3.44
N ARG A 74 -6.62 9.17 -4.31
CA ARG A 74 -6.20 7.89 -4.89
C ARG A 74 -4.69 7.74 -4.80
N LEU A 75 -4.24 6.49 -4.77
CA LEU A 75 -2.83 6.17 -4.65
C LEU A 75 -2.15 6.14 -6.01
N TYR A 76 -1.08 6.91 -6.14
CA TYR A 76 -0.29 6.99 -7.37
C TYR A 76 1.19 6.85 -7.06
N ALA A 77 1.93 6.27 -8.00
CA ALA A 77 3.38 6.27 -8.00
C ALA A 77 3.87 7.49 -8.82
N PHE A 78 4.83 8.22 -8.29
CA PHE A 78 5.31 9.45 -8.90
C PHE A 78 6.68 9.22 -9.54
N LEU A 79 6.77 9.48 -10.84
CA LEU A 79 7.97 9.19 -11.64
C LEU A 79 8.94 10.35 -11.69
N THR A 80 8.51 11.56 -11.31
CA THR A 80 9.33 12.76 -11.38
C THR A 80 9.40 13.47 -10.04
N GLU A 81 10.43 14.28 -9.86
CA GLU A 81 10.62 15.06 -8.63
C GLU A 81 9.63 16.21 -8.47
N TYR A 82 8.93 16.59 -9.57
CA TYR A 82 7.96 17.67 -9.51
C TYR A 82 6.80 17.38 -8.58
N ASP A 83 6.53 16.11 -8.31
CA ASP A 83 5.38 15.69 -7.52
C ASP A 83 5.73 15.45 -6.06
N GLN A 84 6.86 15.95 -5.57
CA GLN A 84 7.31 15.70 -4.19
C GLN A 84 6.28 16.12 -3.14
N HIS A 85 5.49 17.15 -3.42
CA HIS A 85 4.45 17.62 -2.48
C HIS A 85 3.33 16.60 -2.29
N SER A 86 3.15 15.71 -3.27
CA SER A 86 2.12 14.66 -3.20
C SER A 86 2.65 13.36 -2.61
N LEU A 87 3.97 13.27 -2.41
CA LEU A 87 4.56 12.05 -1.86
C LEU A 87 4.14 11.86 -0.41
N GLY A 88 3.82 10.60 -0.08
CA GLY A 88 3.39 10.25 1.25
C GLY A 88 4.55 9.86 2.15
N LYS A 89 4.44 10.22 3.40
CA LYS A 89 5.16 9.58 4.49
C LYS A 89 4.15 8.67 5.16
N TRP A 90 4.45 7.40 5.25
CA TRP A 90 3.47 6.39 5.61
C TRP A 90 3.80 5.77 6.96
N ARG A 91 2.77 5.56 7.77
CA ARG A 91 2.87 4.84 9.02
C ARG A 91 2.31 3.44 8.82
N LEU A 92 3.09 2.43 9.12
CA LEU A 92 2.65 1.05 9.04
C LEU A 92 2.23 0.62 10.46
N VAL A 93 0.93 0.44 10.65
CA VAL A 93 0.36 0.13 11.97
C VAL A 93 0.05 -1.35 12.03
N PRO A 94 0.79 -2.14 12.82
CA PRO A 94 0.48 -3.56 12.92
C PRO A 94 -0.88 -3.78 13.59
N VAL A 95 -1.68 -4.66 13.02
CA VAL A 95 -3.00 -5.03 13.54
C VAL A 95 -3.08 -6.55 13.65
N PRO A 96 -2.34 -7.15 14.62
CA PRO A 96 -2.24 -8.60 14.73
C PRO A 96 -3.58 -9.28 14.98
N GLN A 97 -4.56 -8.57 15.54
CA GLN A 97 -5.91 -9.08 15.70
C GLN A 97 -6.60 -9.37 14.38
N MET A 98 -6.13 -8.76 13.28
CA MET A 98 -6.68 -9.00 11.94
C MET A 98 -5.91 -10.06 11.17
N GLY A 99 -4.81 -10.56 11.71
CA GLY A 99 -4.04 -11.62 11.10
C GLY A 99 -2.54 -11.39 11.20
N LYS A 100 -1.79 -12.43 10.88
CA LYS A 100 -0.34 -12.36 10.84
C LYS A 100 0.10 -11.43 9.69
N ASP A 101 1.08 -10.60 9.97
CA ASP A 101 1.63 -9.65 9.00
C ASP A 101 0.61 -8.63 8.48
N ALA A 102 -0.48 -8.41 9.24
CA ALA A 102 -1.54 -7.48 8.87
C ALA A 102 -1.23 -6.07 9.38
N TYR A 103 -1.43 -5.09 8.50
CA TYR A 103 -1.12 -3.69 8.79
C TYR A 103 -2.20 -2.78 8.23
N LEU A 104 -2.38 -1.62 8.91
CA LEU A 104 -2.97 -0.45 8.28
C LEU A 104 -1.82 0.38 7.68
N ILE A 105 -2.08 1.04 6.57
CA ILE A 105 -1.09 1.92 5.94
C ILE A 105 -1.67 3.32 5.96
N GLU A 106 -1.20 4.15 6.89
CA GLU A 106 -1.74 5.48 7.17
C GLU A 106 -0.84 6.57 6.60
N LEU A 107 -1.47 7.61 6.05
CA LEU A 107 -0.74 8.79 5.61
C LEU A 107 -0.45 9.66 6.84
N HIS A 108 0.83 9.94 7.05
CA HIS A 108 1.29 10.68 8.22
C HIS A 108 0.55 12.00 8.42
N ASP A 109 0.19 12.27 9.66
CA ASP A 109 -0.44 13.52 10.10
C ASP A 109 -1.81 13.75 9.46
N THR A 110 -2.50 12.67 9.07
CA THR A 110 -3.87 12.72 8.54
C THR A 110 -4.65 11.53 9.06
N PRO A 111 -6.00 11.56 8.98
CA PRO A 111 -6.80 10.37 9.25
C PRO A 111 -6.92 9.43 8.05
N LEU A 112 -6.16 9.71 6.98
CA LEU A 112 -6.29 8.99 5.71
C LEU A 112 -5.35 7.77 5.67
N GLY A 113 -5.72 6.78 4.88
CA GLY A 113 -4.88 5.62 4.62
C GLY A 113 -5.34 4.87 3.39
N TRP A 114 -4.65 3.77 3.10
CA TRP A 114 -4.97 2.95 1.92
C TRP A 114 -6.27 2.20 2.14
N VAL A 115 -7.16 2.28 1.15
CA VAL A 115 -8.42 1.53 1.13
C VAL A 115 -8.56 0.84 -0.21
N ALA A 116 -8.65 -0.47 -0.19
CA ALA A 116 -8.84 -1.28 -1.39
C ALA A 116 -10.33 -1.50 -1.64
N SER A 117 -10.67 -1.88 -2.87
CA SER A 117 -12.03 -2.34 -3.17
C SER A 117 -12.29 -3.67 -2.46
N GLY A 118 -13.48 -3.85 -1.91
CA GLY A 118 -13.88 -5.10 -1.27
C GLY A 118 -14.30 -6.18 -2.26
N GLU A 119 -14.30 -5.87 -3.55
CA GLU A 119 -14.75 -6.79 -4.57
C GLU A 119 -13.59 -7.53 -5.23
N LYS A 120 -13.77 -8.85 -5.42
CA LYS A 120 -12.91 -9.63 -6.30
C LYS A 120 -13.36 -9.40 -7.73
N ALA A 121 -13.13 -8.18 -8.20
CA ALA A 121 -13.59 -7.79 -9.52
C ALA A 121 -12.75 -8.48 -10.61
N PRO A 122 -13.34 -8.70 -11.82
CA PRO A 122 -12.55 -9.21 -12.94
C PRO A 122 -11.55 -8.18 -13.48
N LYS A 123 -11.55 -6.98 -12.94
CA LYS A 123 -10.66 -5.89 -13.34
C LYS A 123 -9.83 -5.42 -12.16
N ASP A 124 -8.68 -4.86 -12.45
CA ASP A 124 -7.86 -4.20 -11.45
C ASP A 124 -8.61 -3.01 -10.87
N LYS A 125 -8.48 -2.79 -9.58
CA LYS A 125 -9.11 -1.66 -8.88
C LYS A 125 -8.05 -0.82 -8.21
N GLN A 126 -8.08 0.48 -8.48
CA GLN A 126 -7.11 1.40 -7.88
C GLN A 126 -7.32 1.52 -6.37
N ILE A 127 -6.21 1.59 -5.64
CA ILE A 127 -6.23 1.84 -4.21
C ILE A 127 -6.65 3.30 -3.97
N ASP A 128 -7.61 3.51 -3.08
CA ASP A 128 -8.01 4.85 -2.64
C ASP A 128 -7.22 5.26 -1.40
N VAL A 129 -7.12 6.56 -1.18
CA VAL A 129 -6.58 7.13 0.05
C VAL A 129 -7.72 7.89 0.71
N LYS A 130 -8.29 7.31 1.76
CA LYS A 130 -9.51 7.79 2.41
C LYS A 130 -9.38 7.76 3.92
N VAL A 131 -10.32 8.41 4.61
CA VAL A 131 -10.42 8.33 6.06
C VAL A 131 -10.61 6.88 6.47
N LEU A 132 -9.75 6.40 7.35
CA LEU A 132 -9.86 5.03 7.88
C LEU A 132 -10.89 5.00 9.00
N ILE A 133 -11.62 3.89 9.07
CA ILE A 133 -12.63 3.67 10.10
C ILE A 133 -12.26 2.44 10.93
N ALA A 134 -12.76 2.39 12.15
CA ALA A 134 -12.56 1.27 13.06
C ALA A 134 -13.87 0.93 13.72
N GLN A 135 -14.10 -0.35 13.94
CA GLN A 135 -15.20 -0.82 14.75
C GLN A 135 -14.78 -0.73 16.22
N PRO A 136 -15.56 -0.06 17.07
CA PRO A 136 -15.19 0.08 18.48
C PRO A 136 -15.37 -1.24 19.22
N SER A 137 -14.30 -1.97 19.34
CA SER A 137 -14.22 -3.23 20.08
C SER A 137 -12.86 -3.28 20.76
N GLU A 138 -12.64 -4.28 21.60
CA GLU A 138 -11.38 -4.40 22.33
C GLU A 138 -10.75 -5.75 22.03
N PRO A 139 -9.74 -5.84 21.18
CA PRO A 139 -9.09 -4.76 20.40
C PRO A 139 -9.96 -4.26 19.24
N PRO A 140 -9.66 -3.08 18.67
CA PRO A 140 -10.42 -2.56 17.54
C PRO A 140 -10.36 -3.49 16.34
N LYS A 141 -11.46 -3.55 15.59
CA LYS A 141 -11.52 -4.29 14.34
C LYS A 141 -11.63 -3.31 13.17
N TYR A 142 -11.06 -3.70 12.05
CA TYR A 142 -11.01 -2.87 10.86
C TYR A 142 -11.63 -3.61 9.68
N PRO A 143 -12.31 -2.90 8.76
CA PRO A 143 -12.76 -3.55 7.53
C PRO A 143 -11.58 -4.15 6.78
N PRO A 144 -11.74 -5.34 6.18
CA PRO A 144 -10.63 -5.95 5.40
C PRO A 144 -10.11 -5.07 4.28
N THR A 145 -10.94 -4.15 3.76
CA THR A 145 -10.53 -3.20 2.72
C THR A 145 -9.42 -2.26 3.18
N GLN A 146 -9.25 -2.08 4.50
CA GLN A 146 -8.21 -1.23 5.08
C GLN A 146 -7.01 -2.02 5.57
N VAL A 147 -7.01 -3.35 5.44
CA VAL A 147 -5.98 -4.21 5.99
C VAL A 147 -5.16 -4.80 4.87
N PHE A 148 -3.84 -4.68 4.99
CA PHE A 148 -2.89 -5.16 4.00
C PHE A 148 -1.90 -6.11 4.67
N ILE A 149 -1.59 -7.20 3.97
CA ILE A 149 -0.60 -8.16 4.43
C ILE A 149 0.72 -7.77 3.79
N ILE A 150 1.73 -7.51 4.62
CA ILE A 150 3.05 -7.08 4.15
C ILE A 150 4.05 -8.17 4.50
N LYS A 151 4.59 -8.83 3.48
CA LYS A 151 5.52 -9.95 3.66
C LYS A 151 6.84 -9.68 2.96
N PRO A 152 7.96 -9.97 3.62
CA PRO A 152 9.25 -9.81 2.95
C PRO A 152 9.37 -10.77 1.77
N VAL A 153 9.98 -10.28 0.70
CA VAL A 153 10.35 -11.13 -0.43
C VAL A 153 11.58 -11.92 -0.01
N LYS A 154 11.49 -13.24 -0.10
CA LYS A 154 12.62 -14.08 0.27
C LYS A 154 13.72 -13.96 -0.77
N PRO A 155 14.97 -13.73 -0.35
CA PRO A 155 16.05 -13.72 -1.31
C PRO A 155 16.14 -15.09 -1.96
N GLN A 156 16.34 -15.09 -3.28
CA GLN A 156 16.55 -16.33 -3.99
C GLN A 156 17.96 -16.84 -3.71
N ALA A 157 18.02 -18.10 -3.34
CA ALA A 157 19.31 -18.74 -3.07
C ALA A 157 20.09 -19.00 -4.36
#